data_78536ac73d5b1e1476c59fb499473f9e
#
_entry.id   78536ac73d5b1e1476c59fb499473f9e
#
_cell.length_a   1.000
_cell.length_b   1.000
_cell.length_c   1.000
_cell.angle_alpha   90.00
_cell.angle_beta   90.00
_cell.angle_gamma   90.00
#
_symmetry.space_group_name_H-M   'P 1'
#
loop_
_entity.id
_entity.type
_entity.pdbx_description
1 polymer ?
#
loop_
_entity_poly.entity_id
_entity_poly.type
_entity_poly.pdbx_seq_one_letter_code
_entity_poly.pdbx_strand_id
1 'polypeptide(L)'
;MRILIVEDDVVQRNNLIKIVESRFKDVQVLYSDSVKESLFLLKERKIDLFMLDIKLKDGSGIELAEEIRKIKGYELTGIIFLTTEKQLILDAFKKTHCYEFIVKPYESKEVVDIINIFNENKKMDNKKVDGFLLITLENKVKYKLRIKDIIFIEYLSRRCVIHTTKGVLTTREYTLNKISTLISCENIVQTHKSFLVNCTYIQKIEKEYYKLWKIHFDSIDDTALLSLNYKNNLMELLGEYNVD
;
A
#
# COMPACT_ATOMS: atom_id res chain seq x y z
N MET A 1 -2.95 2.68 -9.48
CA MET A 1 -1.47 2.79 -9.33
C MET A 1 -1.04 4.22 -9.59
N ARG A 2 -0.07 4.77 -8.83
CA ARG A 2 0.52 6.10 -9.08
C ARG A 2 1.95 5.96 -9.56
N ILE A 3 2.26 6.63 -10.66
CA ILE A 3 3.62 6.68 -11.23
C ILE A 3 4.12 8.12 -11.09
N LEU A 4 5.34 8.30 -10.60
CA LEU A 4 6.03 9.58 -10.66
C LEU A 4 7.07 9.53 -11.79
N ILE A 5 6.91 10.41 -12.77
CA ILE A 5 7.85 10.63 -13.88
C ILE A 5 8.70 11.84 -13.56
N VAL A 6 10.02 11.67 -13.55
CA VAL A 6 10.97 12.77 -13.30
C VAL A 6 11.84 12.93 -14.55
N GLU A 7 11.62 14.01 -15.27
CA GLU A 7 12.23 14.31 -16.57
C GLU A 7 12.19 15.83 -16.79
N ASP A 8 13.29 16.47 -17.00
CA ASP A 8 13.39 17.92 -17.18
C ASP A 8 13.11 18.36 -18.62
N ASP A 9 13.34 17.50 -19.62
CA ASP A 9 12.93 17.76 -20.99
C ASP A 9 11.41 17.63 -21.15
N VAL A 10 10.76 18.75 -21.41
CA VAL A 10 9.29 18.84 -21.54
C VAL A 10 8.74 17.93 -22.64
N VAL A 11 9.47 17.79 -23.76
CA VAL A 11 9.02 16.98 -24.90
C VAL A 11 9.08 15.50 -24.54
N GLN A 12 10.19 15.05 -23.99
CA GLN A 12 10.37 13.67 -23.56
C GLN A 12 9.39 13.30 -22.46
N ARG A 13 9.22 14.15 -21.45
CA ARG A 13 8.24 13.99 -20.36
C ARG A 13 6.83 13.83 -20.90
N ASN A 14 6.38 14.75 -21.76
CA ASN A 14 5.03 14.69 -22.34
C ASN A 14 4.81 13.47 -23.22
N ASN A 15 5.81 13.02 -23.96
CA ASN A 15 5.73 11.79 -24.73
C ASN A 15 5.58 10.56 -23.82
N LEU A 16 6.35 10.50 -22.73
CA LEU A 16 6.26 9.40 -21.77
C LEU A 16 4.89 9.38 -21.07
N ILE A 17 4.38 10.55 -20.64
CA ILE A 17 3.03 10.68 -20.06
C ILE A 17 1.98 10.16 -21.05
N LYS A 18 2.04 10.57 -22.33
CA LYS A 18 1.10 10.11 -23.37
C LYS A 18 1.15 8.59 -23.57
N ILE A 19 2.34 7.97 -23.55
CA ILE A 19 2.49 6.51 -23.63
C ILE A 19 1.73 5.85 -22.48
N VAL A 20 1.94 6.31 -21.24
CA VAL A 20 1.31 5.74 -20.06
C VAL A 20 -0.21 5.92 -20.08
N GLU A 21 -0.69 7.15 -20.25
CA GLU A 21 -2.12 7.48 -20.20
C GLU A 21 -2.94 6.84 -21.34
N SER A 22 -2.33 6.66 -22.51
CA SER A 22 -3.00 6.00 -23.64
C SER A 22 -3.26 4.51 -23.40
N ARG A 23 -2.48 3.86 -22.57
CA ARG A 23 -2.52 2.41 -22.32
C ARG A 23 -3.15 2.04 -20.97
N PHE A 24 -3.06 2.91 -19.98
CA PHE A 24 -3.43 2.62 -18.60
C PHE A 24 -4.43 3.65 -18.05
N LYS A 25 -5.73 3.38 -18.15
CA LYS A 25 -6.77 4.27 -17.64
C LYS A 25 -6.84 4.33 -16.10
N ASP A 26 -6.36 3.26 -15.45
CA ASP A 26 -6.40 3.13 -13.97
C ASP A 26 -5.09 3.59 -13.32
N VAL A 27 -4.19 4.22 -14.08
CA VAL A 27 -2.90 4.73 -13.60
C VAL A 27 -2.97 6.25 -13.50
N GLN A 28 -2.63 6.77 -12.34
CA GLN A 28 -2.45 8.20 -12.12
C GLN A 28 -0.98 8.55 -12.37
N VAL A 29 -0.72 9.44 -13.31
CA VAL A 29 0.63 9.95 -13.56
C VAL A 29 0.82 11.27 -12.82
N LEU A 30 1.88 11.34 -12.03
CA LEU A 30 2.44 12.57 -11.49
C LEU A 30 3.76 12.82 -12.20
N TYR A 31 4.17 14.06 -12.33
CA TYR A 31 5.44 14.40 -12.95
C TYR A 31 6.15 15.53 -12.19
N SER A 32 7.45 15.57 -12.36
CA SER A 32 8.34 16.61 -11.84
C SER A 32 9.46 16.84 -12.84
N ASP A 33 10.07 18.01 -12.80
CA ASP A 33 11.22 18.37 -13.64
C ASP A 33 12.52 18.50 -12.84
N SER A 34 12.50 18.17 -11.55
CA SER A 34 13.62 18.42 -10.65
C SER A 34 13.63 17.46 -9.44
N VAL A 35 14.82 17.28 -8.87
CA VAL A 35 15.00 16.51 -7.63
C VAL A 35 14.20 17.14 -6.48
N LYS A 36 14.27 18.44 -6.33
CA LYS A 36 13.62 19.19 -5.24
C LYS A 36 12.11 19.06 -5.27
N GLU A 37 11.48 19.22 -6.43
CA GLU A 37 10.03 19.09 -6.58
C GLU A 37 9.59 17.64 -6.35
N SER A 38 10.37 16.67 -6.85
CA SER A 38 10.11 15.24 -6.61
C SER A 38 10.04 14.92 -5.13
N LEU A 39 11.03 15.33 -4.34
CA LEU A 39 11.06 15.09 -2.90
C LEU A 39 9.91 15.79 -2.15
N PHE A 40 9.44 16.94 -2.65
CA PHE A 40 8.25 17.60 -2.10
C PHE A 40 6.98 16.76 -2.35
N LEU A 41 6.78 16.26 -3.58
CA LEU A 41 5.63 15.43 -3.94
C LEU A 41 5.54 14.15 -3.09
N LEU A 42 6.67 13.56 -2.70
CA LEU A 42 6.71 12.34 -1.87
C LEU A 42 6.16 12.54 -0.45
N LYS A 43 6.14 13.78 0.06
CA LYS A 43 5.55 14.10 1.37
C LYS A 43 4.03 14.08 1.35
N GLU A 44 3.43 14.36 0.19
CA GLU A 44 2.00 14.51 0.05
C GLU A 44 1.32 13.30 -0.59
N ARG A 45 2.04 12.52 -1.37
CA ARG A 45 1.48 11.47 -2.22
C ARG A 45 2.30 10.20 -2.17
N LYS A 46 1.65 9.08 -1.87
CA LYS A 46 2.29 7.75 -1.99
C LYS A 46 2.45 7.40 -3.47
N ILE A 47 3.67 7.04 -3.87
CA ILE A 47 4.05 6.63 -5.22
C ILE A 47 4.25 5.12 -5.25
N ASP A 48 3.84 4.47 -6.33
CA ASP A 48 3.95 3.02 -6.50
C ASP A 48 5.06 2.61 -7.47
N LEU A 49 5.47 3.53 -8.36
CA LEU A 49 6.51 3.32 -9.34
C LEU A 49 7.18 4.66 -9.70
N PHE A 50 8.49 4.67 -9.75
CA PHE A 50 9.29 5.82 -10.16
C PHE A 50 9.87 5.57 -11.55
N MET A 51 9.78 6.57 -12.42
CA MET A 51 10.44 6.61 -13.74
C MET A 51 11.30 7.87 -13.77
N LEU A 52 12.63 7.70 -13.71
CA LEU A 52 13.58 8.77 -13.45
C LEU A 52 14.57 8.91 -14.61
N ASP A 53 14.73 10.11 -15.15
CA ASP A 53 15.94 10.38 -15.92
C ASP A 53 17.14 10.50 -14.95
N ILE A 54 18.29 10.03 -15.39
CA ILE A 54 19.53 10.15 -14.62
C ILE A 54 20.03 11.60 -14.60
N LYS A 55 19.87 12.32 -15.72
CA LYS A 55 20.33 13.70 -15.85
C LYS A 55 19.19 14.67 -15.68
N LEU A 56 19.20 15.43 -14.60
CA LEU A 56 18.18 16.44 -14.29
C LEU A 56 18.82 17.82 -14.18
N LYS A 57 18.06 18.88 -14.38
CA LYS A 57 18.55 20.28 -14.35
C LYS A 57 19.16 20.73 -13.03
N ASP A 58 18.72 20.12 -11.90
CA ASP A 58 19.11 20.50 -10.54
C ASP A 58 19.89 19.40 -9.79
N GLY A 59 20.23 18.28 -10.46
CA GLY A 59 20.94 17.17 -9.84
C GLY A 59 20.91 15.89 -10.67
N SER A 60 20.99 14.76 -9.97
CA SER A 60 21.01 13.44 -10.58
C SER A 60 19.79 12.61 -10.15
N GLY A 61 19.17 11.92 -11.10
CA GLY A 61 18.13 10.92 -10.79
C GLY A 61 18.64 9.77 -9.92
N ILE A 62 19.97 9.48 -9.96
CA ILE A 62 20.58 8.50 -9.07
C ILE A 62 20.56 9.01 -7.62
N GLU A 63 20.94 10.25 -7.39
CA GLU A 63 20.88 10.88 -6.06
C GLU A 63 19.45 10.94 -5.54
N LEU A 64 18.50 11.29 -6.41
CA LEU A 64 17.06 11.24 -6.07
C LEU A 64 16.65 9.83 -5.66
N ALA A 65 17.05 8.80 -6.39
CA ALA A 65 16.74 7.42 -6.07
C ALA A 65 17.35 6.97 -4.73
N GLU A 66 18.56 7.38 -4.41
CA GLU A 66 19.20 7.14 -3.10
C GLU A 66 18.39 7.79 -1.96
N GLU A 67 17.92 9.03 -2.15
CA GLU A 67 17.06 9.71 -1.16
C GLU A 67 15.70 9.00 -1.04
N ILE A 68 15.09 8.57 -2.14
CA ILE A 68 13.85 7.78 -2.12
C ILE A 68 14.02 6.51 -1.28
N ARG A 69 15.14 5.79 -1.42
CA ARG A 69 15.42 4.56 -0.66
C ARG A 69 15.53 4.76 0.85
N LYS A 70 15.86 5.97 1.31
CA LYS A 70 15.92 6.33 2.74
C LYS A 70 14.55 6.60 3.34
N ILE A 71 13.53 6.84 2.51
CA ILE A 71 12.18 7.14 2.98
C ILE A 71 11.48 5.82 3.32
N LYS A 72 10.98 5.69 4.56
CA LYS A 72 10.24 4.51 5.01
C LYS A 72 9.03 4.24 4.10
N GLY A 73 8.94 2.98 3.62
CA GLY A 73 7.89 2.54 2.71
C GLY A 73 8.25 2.66 1.22
N TYR A 74 9.44 3.19 0.88
CA TYR A 74 9.94 3.20 -0.49
C TYR A 74 11.20 2.35 -0.70
N GLU A 75 11.65 1.62 0.31
CA GLU A 75 12.87 0.81 0.29
C GLU A 75 12.90 -0.19 -0.88
N LEU A 76 11.74 -0.77 -1.21
CA LEU A 76 11.58 -1.76 -2.28
C LEU A 76 10.65 -1.30 -3.42
N THR A 77 10.23 -0.04 -3.42
CA THR A 77 9.38 0.49 -4.50
C THR A 77 10.12 0.47 -5.83
N GLY A 78 9.43 0.10 -6.91
CA GLY A 78 10.04 0.02 -8.24
C GLY A 78 10.64 1.37 -8.67
N ILE A 79 11.89 1.36 -9.10
CA ILE A 79 12.56 2.49 -9.75
C ILE A 79 13.02 2.02 -11.12
N ILE A 80 12.66 2.76 -12.16
CA ILE A 80 13.08 2.56 -13.54
C ILE A 80 13.82 3.82 -13.97
N PHE A 81 15.03 3.65 -14.50
CA PHE A 81 15.75 4.75 -15.11
C PHE A 81 15.52 4.81 -16.61
N LEU A 82 15.25 6.00 -17.13
CA LEU A 82 15.21 6.28 -18.58
C LEU A 82 16.37 7.22 -18.91
N THR A 83 17.40 6.74 -19.61
CA THR A 83 18.62 7.52 -19.75
C THR A 83 19.36 7.29 -21.06
N THR A 84 20.11 8.30 -21.50
CA THR A 84 21.14 8.18 -22.53
C THR A 84 22.51 7.76 -21.95
N GLU A 85 22.69 7.80 -20.63
CA GLU A 85 23.94 7.65 -19.90
C GLU A 85 24.25 6.18 -19.59
N LYS A 86 24.54 5.37 -20.61
CA LYS A 86 24.79 3.93 -20.48
C LYS A 86 25.94 3.59 -19.51
N GLN A 87 26.94 4.44 -19.40
CA GLN A 87 28.08 4.25 -18.50
C GLN A 87 27.71 4.30 -17.01
N LEU A 88 26.59 4.93 -16.65
CA LEU A 88 26.14 5.06 -15.25
C LEU A 88 25.23 3.90 -14.80
N ILE A 89 24.82 3.01 -15.69
CA ILE A 89 23.86 1.93 -15.40
C ILE A 89 24.34 1.04 -14.24
N LEU A 90 25.60 0.60 -14.27
CA LEU A 90 26.13 -0.30 -13.26
C LEU A 90 26.25 0.38 -11.89
N ASP A 91 26.65 1.64 -11.86
CA ASP A 91 26.76 2.42 -10.62
C ASP A 91 25.38 2.71 -10.02
N ALA A 92 24.43 3.14 -10.85
CA ALA A 92 23.05 3.35 -10.45
C ALA A 92 22.41 2.07 -9.89
N PHE A 93 22.60 0.92 -10.54
CA PHE A 93 22.08 -0.36 -10.05
C PHE A 93 22.61 -0.70 -8.66
N LYS A 94 23.93 -0.59 -8.44
CA LYS A 94 24.56 -0.91 -7.14
C LYS A 94 24.08 0.00 -6.01
N LYS A 95 23.84 1.28 -6.29
CA LYS A 95 23.45 2.28 -5.29
C LYS A 95 21.97 2.26 -4.96
N THR A 96 21.12 2.00 -5.95
CA THR A 96 19.68 2.24 -5.81
C THR A 96 18.84 0.97 -5.83
N HIS A 97 19.44 -0.19 -6.22
CA HIS A 97 18.69 -1.42 -6.44
C HIS A 97 17.44 -1.16 -7.30
N CYS A 98 17.62 -0.43 -8.41
CA CYS A 98 16.54 -0.16 -9.35
C CYS A 98 16.04 -1.46 -10.00
N TYR A 99 14.82 -1.43 -10.49
CA TYR A 99 14.21 -2.57 -11.14
C TYR A 99 14.73 -2.78 -12.57
N GLU A 100 14.83 -1.68 -13.34
CA GLU A 100 15.17 -1.77 -14.77
C GLU A 100 15.77 -0.44 -15.27
N PHE A 101 16.44 -0.52 -16.42
CA PHE A 101 16.92 0.61 -17.21
C PHE A 101 16.34 0.57 -18.61
N ILE A 102 15.82 1.70 -19.07
CA ILE A 102 15.38 1.92 -20.44
C ILE A 102 16.35 2.92 -21.07
N VAL A 103 17.05 2.49 -22.11
CA VAL A 103 18.02 3.34 -22.82
C VAL A 103 17.30 4.16 -23.89
N LYS A 104 17.47 5.48 -23.83
CA LYS A 104 16.95 6.40 -24.86
C LYS A 104 17.80 6.33 -26.15
N PRO A 105 17.19 6.29 -27.35
CA PRO A 105 15.76 6.25 -27.63
C PRO A 105 15.18 4.85 -27.39
N TYR A 106 13.94 4.79 -26.94
CA TYR A 106 13.23 3.55 -26.62
C TYR A 106 11.91 3.42 -27.39
N GLU A 107 11.41 2.20 -27.50
CA GLU A 107 10.08 1.94 -28.03
C GLU A 107 9.01 2.05 -26.95
N SER A 108 7.82 2.54 -27.31
CA SER A 108 6.69 2.63 -26.37
C SER A 108 6.35 1.28 -25.73
N LYS A 109 6.61 0.18 -26.43
CA LYS A 109 6.38 -1.17 -25.94
C LYS A 109 7.22 -1.50 -24.71
N GLU A 110 8.49 -1.13 -24.67
CA GLU A 110 9.38 -1.37 -23.53
C GLU A 110 8.82 -0.75 -22.24
N VAL A 111 8.37 0.51 -22.34
CA VAL A 111 7.74 1.23 -21.24
C VAL A 111 6.46 0.53 -20.78
N VAL A 112 5.60 0.16 -21.71
CA VAL A 112 4.31 -0.49 -21.45
C VAL A 112 4.50 -1.85 -20.80
N ASP A 113 5.43 -2.68 -21.28
CA ASP A 113 5.68 -4.02 -20.77
C ASP A 113 6.12 -3.97 -19.29
N ILE A 114 7.02 -3.04 -18.93
CA ILE A 114 7.47 -2.88 -17.55
C ILE A 114 6.33 -2.37 -16.65
N ILE A 115 5.59 -1.36 -17.08
CA ILE A 115 4.47 -0.83 -16.30
C ILE A 115 3.39 -1.90 -16.07
N ASN A 116 3.14 -2.77 -17.04
CA ASN A 116 2.22 -3.90 -16.91
C ASN A 116 2.58 -4.80 -15.72
N ILE A 117 3.87 -5.13 -15.57
CA ILE A 117 4.34 -5.97 -14.44
C ILE A 117 3.93 -5.38 -13.10
N PHE A 118 4.17 -4.08 -12.89
CA PHE A 118 3.81 -3.39 -11.66
C PHE A 118 2.29 -3.23 -11.48
N ASN A 119 1.57 -2.95 -12.57
CA ASN A 119 0.13 -2.76 -12.52
C ASN A 119 -0.61 -4.07 -12.25
N GLU A 120 -0.15 -5.19 -12.81
CA GLU A 120 -0.71 -6.51 -12.53
C GLU A 120 -0.43 -6.96 -11.09
N ASN A 121 0.79 -6.77 -10.59
CA ASN A 121 1.13 -7.06 -9.20
C ASN A 121 0.25 -6.26 -8.25
N LYS A 122 0.05 -4.96 -8.51
CA LYS A 122 -0.84 -4.13 -7.70
C LYS A 122 -2.31 -4.52 -7.82
N LYS A 123 -2.77 -4.97 -8.99
CA LYS A 123 -4.12 -5.53 -9.16
C LYS A 123 -4.29 -6.84 -8.39
N MET A 124 -3.23 -7.66 -8.28
CA MET A 124 -3.23 -8.86 -7.45
C MET A 124 -3.28 -8.52 -5.95
N ASP A 125 -2.55 -7.50 -5.49
CA ASP A 125 -2.64 -7.02 -4.11
C ASP A 125 -4.01 -6.41 -3.81
N ASN A 126 -4.56 -5.61 -4.71
CA ASN A 126 -5.94 -5.11 -4.60
C ASN A 126 -7.00 -6.24 -4.68
N LYS A 127 -6.75 -7.31 -5.46
CA LYS A 127 -7.61 -8.51 -5.44
C LYS A 127 -7.56 -9.25 -4.12
N LYS A 128 -6.44 -9.19 -3.38
CA LYS A 128 -6.38 -9.71 -2.00
C LYS A 128 -7.25 -8.88 -1.04
N VAL A 129 -7.37 -7.57 -1.25
CA VAL A 129 -8.29 -6.69 -0.47
C VAL A 129 -9.75 -6.95 -0.83
N ASP A 130 -10.07 -7.25 -2.07
CA ASP A 130 -11.40 -7.71 -2.54
C ASP A 130 -11.59 -9.24 -2.41
N GLY A 131 -10.67 -9.91 -1.75
CA GLY A 131 -10.69 -11.35 -1.52
C GLY A 131 -11.96 -11.81 -0.80
N PHE A 132 -12.30 -13.08 -1.02
CA PHE A 132 -13.37 -13.75 -0.29
C PHE A 132 -12.78 -14.78 0.64
N LEU A 133 -13.32 -14.85 1.84
CA LEU A 133 -13.08 -15.93 2.78
C LEU A 133 -14.30 -16.86 2.78
N LEU A 134 -14.11 -18.15 2.50
CA LEU A 134 -15.16 -19.15 2.69
C LEU A 134 -15.10 -19.63 4.13
N ILE A 135 -16.10 -19.26 4.93
CA ILE A 135 -16.20 -19.65 6.34
C ILE A 135 -17.39 -20.58 6.56
N THR A 136 -17.24 -21.51 7.49
CA THR A 136 -18.35 -22.33 7.95
C THR A 136 -18.93 -21.69 9.21
N LEU A 137 -20.20 -21.31 9.15
CA LEU A 137 -20.94 -20.74 10.27
C LEU A 137 -21.33 -21.81 11.30
N GLU A 138 -21.77 -21.40 12.51
CA GLU A 138 -22.20 -22.33 13.56
C GLU A 138 -23.34 -23.27 13.12
N ASN A 139 -24.22 -22.81 12.22
CA ASN A 139 -25.29 -23.61 11.61
C ASN A 139 -24.80 -24.49 10.46
N LYS A 140 -23.49 -24.67 10.29
CA LYS A 140 -22.83 -25.45 9.23
C LYS A 140 -23.03 -24.92 7.80
N VAL A 141 -23.58 -23.73 7.62
CA VAL A 141 -23.69 -23.07 6.32
C VAL A 141 -22.31 -22.55 5.91
N LYS A 142 -21.89 -22.82 4.69
CA LYS A 142 -20.69 -22.22 4.08
C LYS A 142 -21.04 -20.83 3.55
N TYR A 143 -20.42 -19.81 4.12
CA TYR A 143 -20.68 -18.42 3.78
C TYR A 143 -19.47 -17.82 3.06
N LYS A 144 -19.70 -17.18 1.91
CA LYS A 144 -18.67 -16.47 1.16
C LYS A 144 -18.62 -15.02 1.65
N LEU A 145 -17.71 -14.75 2.58
CA LEU A 145 -17.48 -13.44 3.20
C LEU A 145 -16.52 -12.62 2.36
N ARG A 146 -16.89 -11.40 2.00
CA ARG A 146 -15.94 -10.45 1.40
C ARG A 146 -15.05 -9.87 2.51
N ILE A 147 -13.74 -9.89 2.32
CA ILE A 147 -12.80 -9.38 3.33
C ILE A 147 -13.04 -7.89 3.59
N LYS A 148 -13.34 -7.12 2.56
CA LYS A 148 -13.65 -5.69 2.70
C LYS A 148 -14.93 -5.38 3.50
N ASP A 149 -15.86 -6.31 3.59
CA ASP A 149 -17.09 -6.13 4.37
C ASP A 149 -16.84 -6.34 5.89
N ILE A 150 -15.67 -6.85 6.29
CA ILE A 150 -15.30 -7.07 7.70
C ILE A 150 -14.95 -5.72 8.34
N ILE A 151 -15.64 -5.39 9.44
CA ILE A 151 -15.37 -4.22 10.28
C ILE A 151 -14.38 -4.62 11.37
N PHE A 152 -14.70 -5.63 12.16
CA PHE A 152 -13.78 -6.25 13.11
C PHE A 152 -14.19 -7.69 13.42
N ILE A 153 -13.28 -8.44 14.03
CA ILE A 153 -13.50 -9.81 14.51
C ILE A 153 -13.14 -9.86 15.97
N GLU A 154 -14.06 -10.39 16.77
CA GLU A 154 -13.85 -10.67 18.17
C GLU A 154 -13.75 -12.19 18.42
N TYR A 155 -12.80 -12.62 19.25
CA TYR A 155 -12.72 -14.00 19.72
C TYR A 155 -13.22 -14.08 21.15
N LEU A 156 -14.44 -14.58 21.32
CA LEU A 156 -15.14 -14.68 22.60
C LEU A 156 -15.75 -16.07 22.75
N SER A 157 -15.62 -16.67 23.94
CA SER A 157 -16.25 -17.97 24.28
C SER A 157 -15.96 -19.08 23.26
N ARG A 158 -14.69 -19.19 22.82
CA ARG A 158 -14.20 -20.18 21.82
C ARG A 158 -14.86 -20.08 20.46
N ARG A 159 -15.26 -18.89 20.05
CA ARG A 159 -15.83 -18.60 18.72
C ARG A 159 -15.33 -17.26 18.21
N CYS A 160 -15.26 -17.15 16.90
CA CYS A 160 -15.07 -15.86 16.23
C CYS A 160 -16.43 -15.25 15.94
N VAL A 161 -16.66 -14.03 16.42
CA VAL A 161 -17.79 -13.17 16.06
C VAL A 161 -17.26 -12.16 15.07
N ILE A 162 -17.79 -12.16 13.86
CA ILE A 162 -17.33 -11.33 12.74
C ILE A 162 -18.39 -10.26 12.49
N HIS A 163 -18.05 -9.02 12.83
CA HIS A 163 -18.87 -7.85 12.58
C HIS A 163 -18.59 -7.35 11.16
N THR A 164 -19.64 -7.26 10.35
CA THR A 164 -19.54 -6.87 8.95
C THR A 164 -20.51 -5.73 8.63
N THR A 165 -20.32 -5.08 7.49
CA THR A 165 -21.24 -4.07 6.95
C THR A 165 -22.64 -4.62 6.64
N LYS A 166 -22.85 -5.96 6.72
CA LYS A 166 -24.11 -6.65 6.41
C LYS A 166 -24.71 -7.38 7.60
N GLY A 167 -24.11 -7.26 8.77
CA GLY A 167 -24.53 -7.93 9.99
C GLY A 167 -23.43 -8.78 10.61
N VAL A 168 -23.78 -9.55 11.62
CA VAL A 168 -22.85 -10.31 12.45
C VAL A 168 -22.89 -11.79 12.06
N LEU A 169 -21.71 -12.39 11.88
CA LEU A 169 -21.52 -13.81 11.57
C LEU A 169 -20.77 -14.48 12.72
N THR A 170 -21.06 -15.75 13.00
CA THR A 170 -20.40 -16.48 14.07
C THR A 170 -19.89 -17.83 13.58
N THR A 171 -18.65 -18.17 13.97
CA THR A 171 -18.01 -19.45 13.64
C THR A 171 -17.19 -19.99 14.80
N ARG A 172 -17.18 -21.32 14.99
CA ARG A 172 -16.33 -22.02 15.96
C ARG A 172 -15.16 -22.77 15.33
N GLU A 173 -15.08 -22.80 14.00
CA GLU A 173 -14.06 -23.56 13.29
C GLU A 173 -12.70 -22.86 13.23
N TYR A 174 -12.65 -21.59 13.62
CA TYR A 174 -11.44 -20.76 13.50
C TYR A 174 -11.05 -20.15 14.84
N THR A 175 -9.75 -20.15 15.11
CA THR A 175 -9.13 -19.27 16.10
C THR A 175 -8.81 -17.92 15.46
N LEU A 176 -8.58 -16.89 16.28
CA LEU A 176 -8.23 -15.56 15.78
C LEU A 176 -6.97 -15.59 14.89
N ASN A 177 -5.94 -16.32 15.31
CA ASN A 177 -4.70 -16.46 14.53
C ASN A 177 -4.93 -17.14 13.18
N LYS A 178 -5.75 -18.22 13.16
CA LYS A 178 -6.05 -18.92 11.90
C LYS A 178 -6.82 -18.03 10.93
N ILE A 179 -7.81 -17.27 11.42
CA ILE A 179 -8.59 -16.37 10.55
C ILE A 179 -7.75 -15.17 10.09
N SER A 180 -6.86 -14.64 10.93
CA SER A 180 -5.89 -13.60 10.56
C SER A 180 -4.99 -14.04 9.40
N THR A 181 -4.45 -15.27 9.48
CA THR A 181 -3.62 -15.82 8.39
C THR A 181 -4.39 -16.00 7.08
N LEU A 182 -5.68 -16.35 7.15
CA LEU A 182 -6.53 -16.54 5.96
C LEU A 182 -6.94 -15.22 5.31
N ILE A 183 -7.10 -14.14 6.10
CA ILE A 183 -7.53 -12.83 5.60
C ILE A 183 -6.44 -12.16 4.77
N SER A 184 -5.16 -12.25 5.15
CA SER A 184 -3.99 -11.67 4.44
C SER A 184 -4.25 -10.25 3.88
N CYS A 185 -4.81 -9.35 4.70
CA CYS A 185 -5.16 -7.98 4.33
C CYS A 185 -4.40 -7.00 5.23
N GLU A 186 -3.63 -6.09 4.63
CA GLU A 186 -2.82 -5.11 5.35
C GLU A 186 -3.66 -4.17 6.23
N ASN A 187 -4.91 -3.91 5.84
CA ASN A 187 -5.80 -3.05 6.60
C ASN A 187 -6.49 -3.75 7.78
N ILE A 188 -6.37 -5.08 7.92
CA ILE A 188 -6.95 -5.82 9.05
C ILE A 188 -5.84 -6.26 9.97
N VAL A 189 -5.76 -5.64 11.13
CA VAL A 189 -4.67 -5.82 12.08
C VAL A 189 -5.16 -6.27 13.44
N GLN A 190 -4.29 -6.95 14.16
CA GLN A 190 -4.57 -7.33 15.54
C GLN A 190 -4.39 -6.11 16.46
N THR A 191 -5.42 -5.79 17.24
CA THR A 191 -5.43 -4.66 18.19
C THR A 191 -5.47 -5.13 19.65
N HIS A 192 -5.85 -6.38 19.87
CA HIS A 192 -5.88 -7.02 21.17
C HIS A 192 -5.72 -8.55 20.99
N LYS A 193 -5.37 -9.27 22.05
CA LYS A 193 -5.29 -10.75 22.01
C LYS A 193 -6.57 -11.42 21.48
N SER A 194 -7.71 -10.73 21.54
CA SER A 194 -9.02 -11.22 21.12
C SER A 194 -9.66 -10.40 20.00
N PHE A 195 -8.97 -9.43 19.41
CA PHE A 195 -9.55 -8.56 18.36
C PHE A 195 -8.65 -8.41 17.16
N LEU A 196 -9.28 -8.53 15.96
CA LEU A 196 -8.75 -8.06 14.66
C LEU A 196 -9.65 -6.93 14.17
N VAL A 197 -9.07 -5.82 13.75
CA VAL A 197 -9.80 -4.61 13.35
C VAL A 197 -9.40 -4.20 11.94
N ASN A 198 -10.39 -3.85 11.13
CA ASN A 198 -10.16 -3.22 9.82
C ASN A 198 -10.02 -1.71 10.01
N CYS A 199 -8.80 -1.21 9.76
CA CYS A 199 -8.46 0.19 9.95
C CYS A 199 -9.30 1.16 9.12
N THR A 200 -9.86 0.70 7.99
CA THR A 200 -10.68 1.56 7.11
C THR A 200 -12.02 1.97 7.71
N TYR A 201 -12.47 1.30 8.77
CA TYR A 201 -13.74 1.61 9.44
C TYR A 201 -13.55 2.32 10.79
N ILE A 202 -12.33 2.61 11.21
CA ILE A 202 -12.06 3.28 12.49
C ILE A 202 -12.50 4.74 12.40
N GLN A 203 -13.43 5.12 13.28
CA GLN A 203 -13.89 6.50 13.44
C GLN A 203 -13.05 7.23 14.48
N LYS A 204 -12.89 6.65 15.67
CA LYS A 204 -12.10 7.23 16.76
C LYS A 204 -11.51 6.15 17.65
N ILE A 205 -10.44 6.52 18.35
CA ILE A 205 -9.80 5.69 19.38
C ILE A 205 -9.81 6.50 20.67
N GLU A 206 -10.44 5.98 21.70
CA GLU A 206 -10.65 6.64 22.98
C GLU A 206 -9.98 5.85 24.10
N LYS A 207 -9.24 6.53 24.98
CA LYS A 207 -8.61 5.89 26.12
C LYS A 207 -9.66 5.55 27.17
N GLU A 208 -9.79 4.26 27.53
CA GLU A 208 -10.74 3.79 28.52
C GLU A 208 -10.08 3.60 29.90
N TYR A 209 -8.93 2.91 29.93
CA TYR A 209 -8.15 2.64 31.15
C TYR A 209 -6.65 2.75 30.86
N TYR A 210 -5.84 2.58 31.92
CA TYR A 210 -4.40 2.46 31.77
C TYR A 210 -4.04 1.29 30.84
N LYS A 211 -3.32 1.56 29.73
CA LYS A 211 -2.91 0.59 28.69
C LYS A 211 -4.04 -0.07 27.91
N LEU A 212 -5.25 0.51 27.94
CA LEU A 212 -6.40 0.00 27.18
C LEU A 212 -7.19 1.15 26.55
N TRP A 213 -7.51 1.01 25.26
CA TRP A 213 -8.29 1.95 24.47
C TRP A 213 -9.47 1.22 23.84
N LYS A 214 -10.54 1.96 23.58
CA LYS A 214 -11.70 1.56 22.79
C LYS A 214 -11.59 2.11 21.37
N ILE A 215 -11.87 1.26 20.41
CA ILE A 215 -11.96 1.62 18.99
C ILE A 215 -13.43 1.70 18.62
N HIS A 216 -13.87 2.84 18.09
CA HIS A 216 -15.21 3.08 17.61
C HIS A 216 -15.20 3.08 16.07
N PHE A 217 -16.33 2.70 15.48
CA PHE A 217 -16.47 2.53 14.02
C PHE A 217 -17.57 3.44 13.47
N ASP A 218 -17.45 3.85 12.18
CA ASP A 218 -18.42 4.74 11.53
C ASP A 218 -19.79 4.11 11.33
N SER A 219 -19.88 2.79 11.23
CA SER A 219 -21.07 2.09 10.72
C SER A 219 -21.79 1.22 11.73
N ILE A 220 -21.27 1.07 12.96
CA ILE A 220 -21.86 0.25 14.02
C ILE A 220 -21.55 0.82 15.40
N ASP A 221 -22.43 0.56 16.36
CA ASP A 221 -22.25 1.01 17.77
C ASP A 221 -21.32 0.08 18.57
N ASP A 222 -21.09 -1.14 18.07
CA ASP A 222 -20.15 -2.07 18.69
C ASP A 222 -18.72 -1.53 18.64
N THR A 223 -17.91 -1.89 19.64
CA THR A 223 -16.53 -1.39 19.80
C THR A 223 -15.54 -2.54 19.89
N ALA A 224 -14.29 -2.28 19.51
CA ALA A 224 -13.19 -3.21 19.70
C ALA A 224 -12.18 -2.67 20.72
N LEU A 225 -11.33 -3.54 21.25
CA LEU A 225 -10.30 -3.17 22.22
C LEU A 225 -8.93 -3.02 21.52
N LEU A 226 -8.18 -2.02 21.98
CA LEU A 226 -6.78 -1.83 21.64
C LEU A 226 -5.95 -1.89 22.92
N SER A 227 -5.02 -2.82 22.99
CA SER A 227 -4.08 -2.91 24.11
C SER A 227 -2.71 -2.32 23.78
N LEU A 228 -1.94 -1.95 24.78
CA LEU A 228 -0.64 -1.29 24.63
C LEU A 228 0.30 -2.04 23.69
N ASN A 229 0.33 -3.37 23.76
CA ASN A 229 1.23 -4.19 22.94
C ASN A 229 0.96 -4.08 21.43
N TYR A 230 -0.22 -3.66 21.03
CA TYR A 230 -0.64 -3.54 19.62
C TYR A 230 -0.80 -2.08 19.19
N LYS A 231 -0.68 -1.11 20.12
CA LYS A 231 -0.92 0.31 19.86
C LYS A 231 0.02 0.85 18.78
N ASN A 232 1.31 0.60 18.90
CA ASN A 232 2.30 1.15 17.98
C ASN A 232 2.05 0.69 16.54
N ASN A 233 1.75 -0.59 16.32
CA ASN A 233 1.46 -1.13 14.98
C ASN A 233 0.21 -0.47 14.37
N LEU A 234 -0.83 -0.22 15.16
CA LEU A 234 -2.04 0.43 14.68
C LEU A 234 -1.80 1.91 14.34
N MET A 235 -1.11 2.65 15.23
CA MET A 235 -0.82 4.07 15.03
C MET A 235 0.08 4.29 13.79
N GLU A 236 1.05 3.41 13.57
CA GLU A 236 1.90 3.44 12.40
C GLU A 236 1.09 3.28 11.09
N LEU A 237 0.10 2.37 11.07
CA LEU A 237 -0.78 2.18 9.92
C LEU A 237 -1.73 3.37 9.67
N LEU A 238 -2.14 4.06 10.73
CA LEU A 238 -2.99 5.25 10.64
C LEU A 238 -2.19 6.52 10.29
N GLY A 239 -0.86 6.43 10.18
CA GLY A 239 0.01 7.57 9.86
C GLY A 239 0.28 8.50 11.04
N GLU A 240 -0.10 8.12 12.25
CA GLU A 240 0.21 8.85 13.47
C GLU A 240 1.53 8.34 14.06
N TYR A 241 2.59 9.13 13.92
CA TYR A 241 3.85 8.92 14.63
C TYR A 241 3.74 9.50 16.04
N ASN A 242 3.87 8.64 17.05
CA ASN A 242 4.05 8.93 18.47
C ASN A 242 3.83 10.41 18.89
N VAL A 243 2.66 10.70 19.40
CA VAL A 243 2.52 11.74 20.42
C VAL A 243 2.40 11.00 21.75
N ASP A 244 3.39 11.23 22.63
CA ASP A 244 3.51 10.69 23.98
C ASP A 244 2.24 10.84 24.83
#